data_7dedfdb83bcd75fc3da2e98e42ab2dff
#
_entry.id   7dedfdb83bcd75fc3da2e98e42ab2dff
#
_cell.length_a   1.000
_cell.length_b   1.000
_cell.length_c   1.000
_cell.angle_alpha   90.00
_cell.angle_beta   90.00
_cell.angle_gamma   90.00
#
_symmetry.space_group_name_H-M   'P 1'
#
loop_
_entity.id
_entity.type
_entity.pdbx_description
1 polymer ?
#
loop_
_entity_poly.entity_id
_entity_poly.type
_entity_poly.pdbx_seq_one_letter_code
_entity_poly.pdbx_strand_id
1 'polypeptide(L)'
;MNALETGKRNLICSNKQIIIQPTTAILRPFTFVKSDLSRNKRFSALLNNQLNIYNLNFKIMAKESVKILQGKLDVKSLIEQLNAALSEEWLAYYQYWVGALVVEGAMRTGVQGEFEEHAEEERQHAQLIADRIIELEGTPVLDPKQWFELARCKYDTPTQFDTVSLLNQNVASERCAILRYQEIAKFTEGKDYTTCDIAKHILAEEEDHEQDLQDYLNDIAKMKESFLKK
;
A
#
# COMPACT_ATOMS: atom_id res chain seq x y z
N MET A 1 -47.27 7.05 40.58
CA MET A 1 -46.46 7.52 41.72
C MET A 1 -45.02 7.39 41.37
N ASN A 2 -44.34 8.51 41.40
CA ASN A 2 -42.89 8.75 41.36
C ASN A 2 -42.09 8.47 40.05
N ALA A 3 -41.85 9.62 39.42
CA ALA A 3 -40.82 9.87 38.44
C ALA A 3 -39.41 9.79 39.07
N LEU A 4 -38.44 9.36 38.30
CA LEU A 4 -37.03 9.66 38.52
C LEU A 4 -36.45 10.19 37.23
N GLU A 5 -36.14 11.48 37.26
CA GLU A 5 -35.40 12.21 36.24
C GLU A 5 -33.95 11.72 36.16
N THR A 6 -33.47 11.42 34.95
CA THR A 6 -32.07 11.28 34.69
C THR A 6 -31.56 12.49 33.89
N GLY A 7 -30.73 13.27 34.58
CA GLY A 7 -30.14 14.50 34.05
C GLY A 7 -29.22 14.28 32.87
N LYS A 8 -29.52 14.93 31.77
CA LYS A 8 -28.61 15.11 30.62
C LYS A 8 -27.58 16.17 30.98
N ARG A 9 -26.32 15.77 31.05
CA ARG A 9 -25.19 16.71 31.06
C ARG A 9 -24.87 17.11 29.62
N ASN A 10 -25.15 18.35 29.28
CA ASN A 10 -24.75 18.98 28.05
C ASN A 10 -23.25 19.31 28.14
N LEU A 11 -22.43 18.61 27.38
CA LEU A 11 -21.06 19.00 27.08
C LEU A 11 -21.06 19.93 25.87
N ILE A 12 -20.86 21.23 26.12
CA ILE A 12 -20.67 22.23 25.08
C ILE A 12 -19.18 22.16 24.70
N CYS A 13 -18.87 21.55 23.55
CA CYS A 13 -17.54 21.66 22.95
C CYS A 13 -17.52 22.92 22.08
N SER A 14 -16.78 23.95 22.53
CA SER A 14 -16.57 25.16 21.73
C SER A 14 -15.53 24.89 20.65
N ASN A 15 -15.98 24.84 19.39
CA ASN A 15 -15.16 24.81 18.21
C ASN A 15 -14.43 26.16 18.03
N LYS A 16 -13.15 26.23 18.35
CA LYS A 16 -12.27 27.26 17.83
C LYS A 16 -11.75 26.83 16.48
N GLN A 17 -12.46 27.16 15.43
CA GLN A 17 -11.92 27.15 14.07
C GLN A 17 -10.89 28.28 13.95
N ILE A 18 -9.64 27.92 13.72
CA ILE A 18 -8.62 28.87 13.23
C ILE A 18 -8.84 28.99 11.74
N ILE A 19 -9.53 30.07 11.32
CA ILE A 19 -9.67 30.43 9.92
C ILE A 19 -8.37 31.15 9.51
N ILE A 20 -7.48 30.43 8.81
CA ILE A 20 -6.38 31.08 8.08
C ILE A 20 -6.97 31.59 6.78
N GLN A 21 -7.24 32.91 6.69
CA GLN A 21 -7.62 33.55 5.44
C GLN A 21 -6.37 33.62 4.55
N PRO A 22 -6.45 33.17 3.28
CA PRO A 22 -5.37 33.41 2.33
C PRO A 22 -5.39 34.90 1.94
N THR A 23 -4.32 35.63 2.28
CA THR A 23 -4.08 36.95 1.74
C THR A 23 -3.85 36.82 0.24
N THR A 24 -4.85 37.20 -0.54
CA THR A 24 -4.76 37.35 -1.99
C THR A 24 -3.84 38.53 -2.30
N ALA A 25 -2.57 38.25 -2.51
CA ALA A 25 -1.66 39.17 -3.16
C ALA A 25 -2.01 39.20 -4.66
N ILE A 26 -2.65 40.29 -5.10
CA ILE A 26 -2.93 40.55 -6.50
C ILE A 26 -1.59 40.75 -7.22
N LEU A 27 -1.13 39.75 -7.94
CA LEU A 27 -0.03 39.86 -8.87
C LEU A 27 -0.47 40.71 -10.06
N ARG A 28 -0.07 41.98 -10.08
CA ARG A 28 -0.17 42.82 -11.30
C ARG A 28 0.82 42.30 -12.34
N PRO A 29 0.46 42.23 -13.63
CA PRO A 29 1.39 41.79 -14.66
C PRO A 29 2.52 42.82 -14.79
N PHE A 30 3.74 42.38 -14.57
CA PHE A 30 4.95 43.16 -14.81
C PHE A 30 5.17 43.23 -16.32
N THR A 31 5.00 44.42 -16.90
CA THR A 31 5.46 44.74 -18.27
C THR A 31 6.99 44.86 -18.25
N PHE A 32 7.65 43.94 -18.93
CA PHE A 32 9.11 43.93 -19.07
C PHE A 32 9.55 45.05 -20.03
N VAL A 33 10.14 46.10 -19.50
CA VAL A 33 10.86 47.11 -20.29
C VAL A 33 12.30 46.62 -20.45
N LYS A 34 12.72 46.40 -21.69
CA LYS A 34 14.08 46.03 -22.08
C LYS A 34 15.06 47.19 -21.89
N SER A 35 15.51 47.45 -20.67
CA SER A 35 16.70 48.30 -20.44
C SER A 35 17.24 47.98 -19.04
N ASP A 36 18.25 47.16 -18.98
CA ASP A 36 19.35 47.14 -18.00
C ASP A 36 19.98 45.73 -17.87
N LEU A 37 20.84 45.41 -18.81
CA LEU A 37 21.61 44.15 -18.79
C LEU A 37 22.70 44.12 -17.71
N SER A 38 22.97 45.21 -17.01
CA SER A 38 24.00 45.29 -15.96
C SER A 38 23.48 44.99 -14.54
N ARG A 39 22.16 45.08 -14.27
CA ARG A 39 21.52 44.70 -13.00
C ARG A 39 21.23 43.18 -12.89
N ASN A 40 21.28 42.50 -14.02
CA ASN A 40 20.86 41.09 -14.10
C ASN A 40 21.81 40.10 -13.42
N LYS A 41 23.11 40.40 -13.29
CA LYS A 41 24.07 39.50 -12.64
C LYS A 41 23.89 39.41 -11.11
N ARG A 42 23.50 40.51 -10.45
CA ARG A 42 23.21 40.48 -9.01
C ARG A 42 21.87 39.79 -8.69
N PHE A 43 20.86 39.97 -9.57
CA PHE A 43 19.56 39.34 -9.40
C PHE A 43 19.62 37.84 -9.69
N SER A 44 20.38 37.45 -10.71
CA SER A 44 20.66 36.02 -11.01
C SER A 44 21.46 35.34 -9.90
N ALA A 45 22.44 36.04 -9.31
CA ALA A 45 23.19 35.51 -8.18
C ALA A 45 22.34 35.41 -6.90
N LEU A 46 21.39 36.32 -6.67
CA LEU A 46 20.44 36.27 -5.56
C LEU A 46 19.41 35.15 -5.75
N LEU A 47 18.89 34.95 -6.98
CA LEU A 47 17.99 33.82 -7.31
C LEU A 47 18.70 32.48 -7.19
N ASN A 48 19.92 32.37 -7.68
CA ASN A 48 20.72 31.15 -7.54
C ASN A 48 21.11 30.86 -6.07
N ASN A 49 21.37 31.90 -5.26
CA ASN A 49 21.59 31.75 -3.83
C ASN A 49 20.29 31.35 -3.10
N GLN A 50 19.14 31.91 -3.44
CA GLN A 50 17.84 31.49 -2.89
C GLN A 50 17.48 30.07 -3.32
N LEU A 51 17.66 29.70 -4.59
CA LEU A 51 17.47 28.34 -5.09
C LEU A 51 18.44 27.35 -4.41
N ASN A 52 19.70 27.75 -4.17
CA ASN A 52 20.64 26.92 -3.41
C ASN A 52 20.25 26.80 -1.92
N ILE A 53 19.74 27.87 -1.32
CA ILE A 53 19.24 27.84 0.06
C ILE A 53 17.96 26.98 0.15
N TYR A 54 17.04 27.04 -0.83
CA TYR A 54 15.89 26.15 -0.93
C TYR A 54 16.31 24.69 -1.13
N ASN A 55 17.26 24.45 -2.03
CA ASN A 55 17.81 23.10 -2.26
C ASN A 55 18.62 22.57 -1.07
N LEU A 56 19.39 23.44 -0.36
CA LEU A 56 20.04 23.06 0.90
C LEU A 56 19.02 22.78 2.02
N ASN A 57 17.98 23.62 2.14
CA ASN A 57 16.94 23.42 3.15
C ASN A 57 16.08 22.16 2.84
N PHE A 58 15.84 21.83 1.57
CA PHE A 58 15.19 20.57 1.20
C PHE A 58 16.07 19.36 1.53
N LYS A 59 17.40 19.48 1.39
CA LYS A 59 18.35 18.41 1.76
C LYS A 59 18.51 18.25 3.28
N ILE A 60 18.14 19.27 4.07
CA ILE A 60 18.18 19.26 5.56
C ILE A 60 16.91 18.60 6.15
N MET A 61 15.86 18.39 5.37
CA MET A 61 14.57 17.83 5.84
C MET A 61 14.46 16.31 5.79
N ALA A 62 15.48 15.59 5.32
CA ALA A 62 15.46 14.14 5.40
C ALA A 62 15.37 13.68 6.86
N LYS A 63 14.39 12.83 7.19
CA LYS A 63 14.22 12.30 8.56
C LYS A 63 15.53 11.65 9.02
N GLU A 64 15.92 11.91 10.25
CA GLU A 64 17.15 11.32 10.80
C GLU A 64 17.14 9.79 10.76
N SER A 65 15.97 9.17 10.96
CA SER A 65 15.77 7.73 10.81
C SER A 65 16.14 7.21 9.43
N VAL A 66 15.78 7.93 8.35
CA VAL A 66 16.11 7.54 6.96
C VAL A 66 17.63 7.66 6.72
N LYS A 67 18.28 8.70 7.25
CA LYS A 67 19.74 8.85 7.16
C LYS A 67 20.49 7.71 7.86
N ILE A 68 19.99 7.28 9.03
CA ILE A 68 20.55 6.14 9.76
C ILE A 68 20.44 4.86 8.92
N LEU A 69 19.31 4.66 8.24
CA LEU A 69 19.09 3.51 7.35
C LEU A 69 19.99 3.55 6.12
N GLN A 70 20.16 4.72 5.49
CA GLN A 70 21.05 4.90 4.33
C GLN A 70 22.50 4.47 4.60
N GLY A 71 22.94 4.50 5.85
CA GLY A 71 24.23 3.97 6.28
C GLY A 71 24.31 2.45 6.40
N LYS A 72 23.17 1.73 6.32
CA LYS A 72 23.07 0.28 6.54
C LYS A 72 22.58 -0.50 5.32
N LEU A 73 21.73 0.10 4.49
CA LEU A 73 21.17 -0.53 3.29
C LEU A 73 20.87 0.51 2.21
N ASP A 74 20.69 0.05 0.99
CA ASP A 74 20.21 0.88 -0.11
C ASP A 74 18.70 1.13 0.04
N VAL A 75 18.34 2.29 0.63
CA VAL A 75 16.96 2.71 0.84
C VAL A 75 16.20 2.88 -0.48
N LYS A 76 16.88 3.29 -1.56
CA LYS A 76 16.27 3.42 -2.88
C LYS A 76 15.83 2.07 -3.41
N SER A 77 16.74 1.08 -3.35
CA SER A 77 16.41 -0.28 -3.75
C SER A 77 15.31 -0.90 -2.89
N LEU A 78 15.26 -0.57 -1.59
CA LEU A 78 14.17 -1.00 -0.72
C LEU A 78 12.83 -0.41 -1.17
N ILE A 79 12.77 0.90 -1.47
CA ILE A 79 11.55 1.55 -1.96
C ILE A 79 11.08 0.94 -3.29
N GLU A 80 12.00 0.58 -4.18
CA GLU A 80 11.68 -0.10 -5.43
C GLU A 80 11.05 -1.48 -5.18
N GLN A 81 11.59 -2.27 -4.25
CA GLN A 81 11.02 -3.55 -3.84
C GLN A 81 9.64 -3.40 -3.18
N LEU A 82 9.47 -2.40 -2.31
CA LEU A 82 8.17 -2.11 -1.67
C LEU A 82 7.13 -1.64 -2.68
N ASN A 83 7.51 -0.85 -3.70
CA ASN A 83 6.57 -0.47 -4.78
C ASN A 83 6.17 -1.67 -5.66
N ALA A 84 7.06 -2.64 -5.86
CA ALA A 84 6.71 -3.87 -6.53
C ALA A 84 5.73 -4.70 -5.68
N ALA A 85 5.99 -4.85 -4.37
CA ALA A 85 5.07 -5.50 -3.44
C ALA A 85 3.71 -4.79 -3.40
N LEU A 86 3.67 -3.46 -3.23
CA LEU A 86 2.43 -2.66 -3.27
C LEU A 86 1.61 -2.92 -4.54
N SER A 87 2.28 -3.10 -5.67
CA SER A 87 1.61 -3.40 -6.94
C SER A 87 1.03 -4.81 -6.93
N GLU A 88 1.70 -5.76 -6.30
CA GLU A 88 1.26 -7.16 -6.13
C GLU A 88 0.04 -7.23 -5.23
N GLU A 89 0.00 -6.50 -4.09
CA GLU A 89 -1.16 -6.45 -3.20
C GLU A 89 -2.41 -5.90 -3.90
N TRP A 90 -2.29 -4.83 -4.68
CA TRP A 90 -3.43 -4.31 -5.44
C TRP A 90 -3.94 -5.29 -6.50
N LEU A 91 -3.06 -6.08 -7.10
CA LEU A 91 -3.46 -7.12 -8.06
C LEU A 91 -4.10 -8.32 -7.34
N ALA A 92 -3.58 -8.73 -6.19
CA ALA A 92 -4.13 -9.78 -5.34
C ALA A 92 -5.51 -9.38 -4.80
N TYR A 93 -5.65 -8.17 -4.24
CA TYR A 93 -6.94 -7.61 -3.85
C TYR A 93 -7.98 -7.76 -4.95
N TYR A 94 -7.65 -7.33 -6.16
CA TYR A 94 -8.60 -7.40 -7.28
C TYR A 94 -8.89 -8.83 -7.69
N GLN A 95 -7.91 -9.72 -7.65
CA GLN A 95 -8.07 -11.14 -7.99
C GLN A 95 -9.04 -11.83 -7.03
N TYR A 96 -8.89 -11.64 -5.73
CA TYR A 96 -9.80 -12.14 -4.72
C TYR A 96 -11.20 -11.53 -4.84
N TRP A 97 -11.27 -10.21 -4.94
CA TRP A 97 -12.54 -9.51 -5.05
C TRP A 97 -13.36 -9.96 -6.28
N VAL A 98 -12.76 -10.05 -7.46
CA VAL A 98 -13.47 -10.51 -8.65
C VAL A 98 -13.77 -12.01 -8.57
N GLY A 99 -12.88 -12.81 -7.99
CA GLY A 99 -13.08 -14.23 -7.72
C GLY A 99 -14.32 -14.48 -6.86
N ALA A 100 -14.49 -13.73 -5.79
CA ALA A 100 -15.66 -13.78 -4.91
C ALA A 100 -16.99 -13.51 -5.67
N LEU A 101 -16.97 -12.60 -6.65
CA LEU A 101 -18.15 -12.25 -7.43
C LEU A 101 -18.56 -13.36 -8.42
N VAL A 102 -17.60 -14.09 -8.98
CA VAL A 102 -17.84 -15.01 -10.09
C VAL A 102 -17.82 -16.48 -9.67
N VAL A 103 -17.36 -16.82 -8.47
CA VAL A 103 -17.23 -18.20 -8.00
C VAL A 103 -18.55 -18.97 -8.07
N GLU A 104 -18.49 -20.20 -8.58
CA GLU A 104 -19.63 -21.10 -8.72
C GLU A 104 -19.25 -22.56 -8.36
N GLY A 105 -20.27 -23.39 -8.14
CA GLY A 105 -20.08 -24.82 -7.92
C GLY A 105 -20.07 -25.23 -6.44
N ALA A 106 -19.38 -26.32 -6.15
CA ALA A 106 -19.33 -26.91 -4.81
C ALA A 106 -18.64 -25.99 -3.81
N MET A 107 -19.14 -25.86 -2.58
CA MET A 107 -18.60 -25.00 -1.52
C MET A 107 -18.62 -23.49 -1.84
N ARG A 108 -19.32 -23.07 -2.89
CA ARG A 108 -19.36 -21.67 -3.36
C ARG A 108 -19.45 -20.65 -2.21
N THR A 109 -20.41 -20.81 -1.29
CA THR A 109 -20.66 -19.82 -0.23
C THR A 109 -19.48 -19.68 0.75
N GLY A 110 -18.82 -20.80 1.07
CA GLY A 110 -17.62 -20.77 1.92
C GLY A 110 -16.46 -20.10 1.18
N VAL A 111 -16.17 -20.56 -0.04
CA VAL A 111 -15.07 -20.01 -0.86
C VAL A 111 -15.29 -18.52 -1.19
N GLN A 112 -16.54 -18.10 -1.42
CA GLN A 112 -16.84 -16.68 -1.61
C GLN A 112 -16.51 -15.86 -0.37
N GLY A 113 -16.92 -16.34 0.82
CA GLY A 113 -16.63 -15.66 2.08
C GLY A 113 -15.13 -15.50 2.34
N GLU A 114 -14.37 -16.58 2.10
CA GLU A 114 -12.92 -16.59 2.21
C GLU A 114 -12.26 -15.58 1.26
N PHE A 115 -12.68 -15.56 0.02
CA PHE A 115 -12.16 -14.60 -0.95
C PHE A 115 -12.50 -13.14 -0.60
N GLU A 116 -13.67 -12.88 0.01
CA GLU A 116 -14.04 -11.55 0.50
C GLU A 116 -13.17 -11.11 1.67
N GLU A 117 -12.83 -12.04 2.60
CA GLU A 117 -11.95 -11.82 3.73
C GLU A 117 -10.52 -11.54 3.27
N HIS A 118 -9.93 -12.43 2.47
CA HIS A 118 -8.58 -12.25 1.92
C HIS A 118 -8.47 -10.95 1.10
N ALA A 119 -9.48 -10.59 0.29
CA ALA A 119 -9.46 -9.31 -0.42
C ALA A 119 -9.30 -8.11 0.53
N GLU A 120 -9.98 -8.11 1.68
CA GLU A 120 -9.83 -7.00 2.63
C GLU A 120 -8.44 -7.00 3.29
N GLU A 121 -7.86 -8.17 3.53
CA GLU A 121 -6.51 -8.31 4.09
C GLU A 121 -5.44 -7.85 3.11
N GLU A 122 -5.53 -8.21 1.83
CA GLU A 122 -4.65 -7.67 0.76
C GLU A 122 -4.71 -6.14 0.68
N ARG A 123 -5.91 -5.57 0.84
CA ARG A 123 -6.05 -4.11 0.91
C ARG A 123 -5.32 -3.50 2.12
N GLN A 124 -5.30 -4.21 3.25
CA GLN A 124 -4.57 -3.78 4.45
C GLN A 124 -3.06 -3.93 4.26
N HIS A 125 -2.59 -5.00 3.63
CA HIS A 125 -1.19 -5.17 3.22
C HIS A 125 -0.73 -4.01 2.33
N ALA A 126 -1.52 -3.67 1.31
CA ALA A 126 -1.23 -2.52 0.44
C ALA A 126 -1.09 -1.21 1.24
N GLN A 127 -1.93 -0.99 2.26
CA GLN A 127 -1.84 0.20 3.11
C GLN A 127 -0.56 0.19 3.94
N LEU A 128 -0.22 -0.92 4.58
CA LEU A 128 1.02 -1.05 5.38
C LEU A 128 2.26 -0.75 4.54
N ILE A 129 2.33 -1.29 3.33
CA ILE A 129 3.45 -1.07 2.41
C ILE A 129 3.49 0.38 1.94
N ALA A 130 2.35 0.98 1.57
CA ALA A 130 2.29 2.37 1.13
C ALA A 130 2.74 3.33 2.24
N ASP A 131 2.29 3.12 3.47
CA ASP A 131 2.70 3.92 4.63
C ASP A 131 4.21 3.79 4.87
N ARG A 132 4.76 2.57 4.75
CA ARG A 132 6.19 2.36 4.91
C ARG A 132 7.01 3.06 3.83
N ILE A 133 6.58 3.06 2.57
CA ILE A 133 7.23 3.81 1.49
C ILE A 133 7.28 5.31 1.83
N ILE A 134 6.17 5.88 2.31
CA ILE A 134 6.11 7.31 2.72
C ILE A 134 7.02 7.58 3.91
N GLU A 135 7.09 6.66 4.89
CA GLU A 135 7.99 6.79 6.04
C GLU A 135 9.47 6.81 5.62
N LEU A 136 9.82 6.07 4.57
CA LEU A 136 11.15 6.04 3.96
C LEU A 136 11.42 7.23 3.04
N GLU A 137 10.52 8.22 2.98
CA GLU A 137 10.57 9.40 2.10
C GLU A 137 10.48 9.03 0.61
N GLY A 138 9.92 7.85 0.32
CA GLY A 138 9.60 7.40 -1.04
C GLY A 138 8.23 7.88 -1.51
N THR A 139 7.94 7.59 -2.76
CA THR A 139 6.61 7.82 -3.36
C THR A 139 6.02 6.46 -3.73
N PRO A 140 4.85 6.10 -3.20
CA PRO A 140 4.11 4.93 -3.66
C PRO A 140 3.78 5.05 -5.14
N VAL A 141 3.66 3.92 -5.84
CA VAL A 141 3.26 3.91 -7.24
C VAL A 141 1.92 4.64 -7.45
N LEU A 142 1.92 5.68 -8.29
CA LEU A 142 0.77 6.58 -8.45
C LEU A 142 -0.15 6.19 -9.61
N ASP A 143 0.38 5.53 -10.64
CA ASP A 143 -0.40 5.11 -11.82
C ASP A 143 -0.68 3.61 -11.74
N PRO A 144 -1.96 3.20 -11.60
CA PRO A 144 -2.34 1.78 -11.56
C PRO A 144 -1.89 0.96 -12.78
N LYS A 145 -1.63 1.60 -13.93
CA LYS A 145 -1.10 0.91 -15.10
C LYS A 145 0.28 0.31 -14.87
N GLN A 146 1.06 0.91 -13.97
CA GLN A 146 2.40 0.43 -13.63
C GLN A 146 2.37 -0.86 -12.78
N TRP A 147 1.25 -1.20 -12.13
CA TRP A 147 1.15 -2.42 -11.32
C TRP A 147 1.51 -3.66 -12.14
N PHE A 148 1.03 -3.76 -13.38
CA PHE A 148 1.32 -4.89 -14.27
C PHE A 148 2.78 -4.95 -14.73
N GLU A 149 3.52 -3.83 -14.68
CA GLU A 149 4.92 -3.76 -15.03
C GLU A 149 5.81 -4.12 -13.83
N LEU A 150 5.49 -3.58 -12.65
CA LEU A 150 6.27 -3.69 -11.43
C LEU A 150 6.09 -5.04 -10.73
N ALA A 151 4.87 -5.57 -10.73
CA ALA A 151 4.55 -6.82 -10.07
C ALA A 151 5.29 -8.01 -10.73
N ARG A 152 5.89 -8.87 -9.90
CA ARG A 152 6.33 -10.22 -10.28
C ARG A 152 5.17 -11.20 -10.20
N CYS A 153 4.39 -11.13 -9.14
CA CYS A 153 3.16 -11.88 -8.94
C CYS A 153 2.07 -11.25 -9.80
N LYS A 154 1.80 -11.88 -10.95
CA LYS A 154 0.89 -11.31 -11.94
C LYS A 154 -0.55 -11.63 -11.63
N TYR A 155 -1.44 -10.68 -11.91
CA TYR A 155 -2.86 -10.95 -11.98
C TYR A 155 -3.13 -11.97 -13.08
N ASP A 156 -3.86 -13.02 -12.75
CA ASP A 156 -4.31 -14.03 -13.70
C ASP A 156 -5.84 -13.89 -13.92
N THR A 157 -6.23 -13.55 -15.14
CA THR A 157 -7.64 -13.37 -15.46
C THR A 157 -8.36 -14.70 -15.43
N PRO A 158 -9.37 -14.90 -14.54
CA PRO A 158 -10.06 -16.18 -14.45
C PRO A 158 -10.82 -16.49 -15.76
N THR A 159 -10.60 -17.68 -16.27
CA THR A 159 -11.28 -18.22 -17.44
C THR A 159 -12.27 -19.34 -17.11
N GLN A 160 -12.20 -19.86 -15.89
CA GLN A 160 -13.09 -20.84 -15.28
C GLN A 160 -13.50 -20.30 -13.91
N PHE A 161 -14.75 -20.48 -13.54
CA PHE A 161 -15.34 -19.88 -12.34
C PHE A 161 -15.67 -20.92 -11.26
N ASP A 162 -15.39 -22.20 -11.52
CA ASP A 162 -15.57 -23.22 -10.50
C ASP A 162 -14.59 -23.05 -9.33
N THR A 163 -15.03 -23.44 -8.15
CA THR A 163 -14.28 -23.28 -6.90
C THR A 163 -12.86 -23.81 -6.98
N VAL A 164 -12.64 -24.98 -7.59
CA VAL A 164 -11.31 -25.61 -7.67
C VAL A 164 -10.35 -24.79 -8.53
N SER A 165 -10.82 -24.29 -9.65
CA SER A 165 -10.04 -23.47 -10.59
C SER A 165 -9.61 -22.16 -9.93
N LEU A 166 -10.53 -21.46 -9.26
CA LEU A 166 -10.25 -20.18 -8.59
C LEU A 166 -9.37 -20.36 -7.35
N LEU A 167 -9.59 -21.41 -6.56
CA LEU A 167 -8.73 -21.73 -5.43
C LEU A 167 -7.28 -22.00 -5.86
N ASN A 168 -7.06 -22.80 -6.89
CA ASN A 168 -5.72 -23.10 -7.40
C ASN A 168 -5.04 -21.83 -7.97
N GLN A 169 -5.78 -20.94 -8.60
CA GLN A 169 -5.29 -19.68 -9.10
C GLN A 169 -4.76 -18.80 -7.95
N ASN A 170 -5.53 -18.68 -6.86
CA ASN A 170 -5.14 -17.90 -5.71
C ASN A 170 -3.99 -18.55 -4.93
N VAL A 171 -3.98 -19.86 -4.71
CA VAL A 171 -2.81 -20.58 -4.14
C VAL A 171 -1.51 -20.26 -4.89
N ALA A 172 -1.56 -20.15 -6.22
CA ALA A 172 -0.37 -19.77 -6.99
C ALA A 172 0.05 -18.31 -6.74
N SER A 173 -0.90 -17.42 -6.49
CA SER A 173 -0.66 -16.03 -6.09
C SER A 173 0.02 -15.96 -4.73
N GLU A 174 -0.54 -16.65 -3.71
CA GLU A 174 0.01 -16.66 -2.35
C GLU A 174 1.45 -17.15 -2.31
N ARG A 175 1.74 -18.26 -3.00
CA ARG A 175 3.12 -18.76 -3.10
C ARG A 175 4.10 -17.76 -3.70
N CYS A 176 3.63 -16.91 -4.59
CA CYS A 176 4.45 -15.84 -5.14
C CYS A 176 4.63 -14.71 -4.11
N ALA A 177 3.59 -14.33 -3.37
CA ALA A 177 3.63 -13.32 -2.31
C ALA A 177 4.55 -13.76 -1.15
N ILE A 178 4.43 -15.01 -0.69
CA ILE A 178 5.33 -15.62 0.31
C ILE A 178 6.79 -15.42 -0.08
N LEU A 179 7.16 -15.71 -1.32
CA LEU A 179 8.53 -15.51 -1.80
C LEU A 179 8.94 -14.04 -1.80
N ARG A 180 8.04 -13.13 -2.15
CA ARG A 180 8.26 -11.69 -2.11
C ARG A 180 8.60 -11.21 -0.71
N TYR A 181 7.78 -11.57 0.27
CA TYR A 181 7.96 -11.10 1.63
C TYR A 181 9.15 -11.76 2.34
N GLN A 182 9.47 -13.00 2.02
CA GLN A 182 10.75 -13.61 2.45
C GLN A 182 11.97 -12.85 1.93
N GLU A 183 11.95 -12.38 0.67
CA GLU A 183 13.03 -11.60 0.09
C GLU A 183 13.17 -10.22 0.77
N ILE A 184 12.04 -9.51 1.01
CA ILE A 184 12.05 -8.20 1.69
C ILE A 184 12.53 -8.36 3.14
N ALA A 185 12.02 -9.35 3.87
CA ALA A 185 12.44 -9.64 5.23
C ALA A 185 13.95 -9.91 5.29
N LYS A 186 14.48 -10.77 4.42
CA LYS A 186 15.92 -11.06 4.33
C LYS A 186 16.76 -9.85 3.93
N PHE A 187 16.27 -9.00 3.04
CA PHE A 187 16.98 -7.79 2.60
C PHE A 187 17.13 -6.78 3.75
N THR A 188 16.12 -6.70 4.62
CA THR A 188 16.02 -5.74 5.72
C THR A 188 16.52 -6.26 7.07
N GLU A 189 16.68 -7.57 7.22
CA GLU A 189 17.10 -8.23 8.47
C GLU A 189 18.41 -7.66 9.02
N GLY A 190 18.39 -7.29 10.31
CA GLY A 190 19.53 -6.68 10.99
C GLY A 190 19.88 -5.24 10.58
N LYS A 191 19.14 -4.67 9.62
CA LYS A 191 19.40 -3.32 9.06
C LYS A 191 18.22 -2.38 9.27
N ASP A 192 17.02 -2.78 8.88
CA ASP A 192 15.75 -2.05 9.04
C ASP A 192 14.70 -2.97 9.68
N TYR A 193 14.66 -2.93 11.01
CA TYR A 193 13.76 -3.77 11.80
C TYR A 193 12.29 -3.47 11.52
N THR A 194 11.92 -2.20 11.29
CA THR A 194 10.54 -1.82 11.03
C THR A 194 10.02 -2.45 9.74
N THR A 195 10.77 -2.32 8.63
CA THR A 195 10.37 -2.97 7.36
C THR A 195 10.45 -4.49 7.47
N CYS A 196 11.43 -5.02 8.19
CA CYS A 196 11.56 -6.47 8.43
C CYS A 196 10.35 -7.02 9.18
N ASP A 197 9.86 -6.33 10.21
CA ASP A 197 8.70 -6.75 11.00
C ASP A 197 7.40 -6.64 10.17
N ILE A 198 7.22 -5.59 9.38
CA ILE A 198 6.10 -5.48 8.43
C ILE A 198 6.13 -6.66 7.44
N ALA A 199 7.28 -6.93 6.83
CA ALA A 199 7.41 -8.02 5.88
C ALA A 199 7.15 -9.40 6.50
N LYS A 200 7.56 -9.63 7.74
CA LYS A 200 7.29 -10.88 8.48
C LYS A 200 5.83 -11.00 8.90
N HIS A 201 5.18 -9.91 9.24
CA HIS A 201 3.76 -9.90 9.56
C HIS A 201 2.94 -10.31 8.33
N ILE A 202 3.13 -9.63 7.21
CA ILE A 202 2.43 -9.97 5.97
C ILE A 202 2.79 -11.41 5.53
N LEU A 203 4.07 -11.79 5.58
CA LEU A 203 4.48 -13.17 5.27
C LEU A 203 3.70 -14.24 6.04
N ALA A 204 3.43 -14.00 7.33
CA ALA A 204 2.68 -14.95 8.14
C ALA A 204 1.22 -15.04 7.69
N GLU A 205 0.61 -13.92 7.31
CA GLU A 205 -0.76 -13.87 6.78
C GLU A 205 -0.85 -14.53 5.40
N GLU A 206 0.14 -14.35 4.50
CA GLU A 206 0.20 -15.05 3.20
C GLU A 206 0.36 -16.58 3.34
N GLU A 207 1.11 -17.03 4.38
CA GLU A 207 1.22 -18.46 4.71
C GLU A 207 -0.12 -19.02 5.25
N ASP A 208 -0.88 -18.24 6.01
CA ASP A 208 -2.22 -18.59 6.49
C ASP A 208 -3.23 -18.60 5.31
N HIS A 209 -3.19 -17.62 4.41
CA HIS A 209 -4.00 -17.61 3.18
C HIS A 209 -3.76 -18.85 2.32
N GLU A 210 -2.48 -19.22 2.08
CA GLU A 210 -2.17 -20.46 1.35
C GLU A 210 -2.79 -21.69 2.03
N GLN A 211 -2.72 -21.77 3.37
CA GLN A 211 -3.26 -22.88 4.13
C GLN A 211 -4.79 -22.97 4.00
N ASP A 212 -5.49 -21.87 4.17
CA ASP A 212 -6.95 -21.82 4.10
C ASP A 212 -7.47 -22.25 2.72
N LEU A 213 -6.87 -21.75 1.65
CA LEU A 213 -7.20 -22.17 0.28
C LEU A 213 -6.91 -23.64 0.05
N GLN A 214 -5.79 -24.16 0.59
CA GLN A 214 -5.41 -25.55 0.45
C GLN A 214 -6.37 -26.49 1.23
N ASP A 215 -6.88 -26.02 2.37
CA ASP A 215 -7.86 -26.79 3.15
C ASP A 215 -9.19 -26.90 2.42
N TYR A 216 -9.67 -25.83 1.75
CA TYR A 216 -10.83 -25.93 0.86
C TYR A 216 -10.62 -26.93 -0.28
N LEU A 217 -9.45 -26.90 -0.92
CA LEU A 217 -9.12 -27.86 -2.01
C LEU A 217 -9.13 -29.30 -1.49
N ASN A 218 -8.54 -29.54 -0.32
CA ASN A 218 -8.49 -30.86 0.31
C ASN A 218 -9.90 -31.38 0.66
N ASP A 219 -10.76 -30.51 1.18
CA ASP A 219 -12.13 -30.89 1.56
C ASP A 219 -13.00 -31.17 0.33
N ILE A 220 -12.87 -30.39 -0.74
CA ILE A 220 -13.53 -30.66 -2.01
C ILE A 220 -13.08 -32.03 -2.58
N ALA A 221 -11.77 -32.34 -2.50
CA ALA A 221 -11.26 -33.62 -2.98
C ALA A 221 -11.83 -34.80 -2.17
N LYS A 222 -11.85 -34.70 -0.82
CA LYS A 222 -12.46 -35.75 0.06
C LYS A 222 -13.95 -35.95 -0.23
N MET A 223 -14.71 -34.87 -0.43
CA MET A 223 -16.12 -34.94 -0.79
C MET A 223 -16.29 -35.69 -2.12
N LYS A 224 -15.53 -35.35 -3.15
CA LYS A 224 -15.56 -36.01 -4.46
C LYS A 224 -15.28 -37.51 -4.35
N GLU A 225 -14.26 -37.91 -3.58
CA GLU A 225 -13.96 -39.30 -3.33
C GLU A 225 -15.12 -40.03 -2.65
N SER A 226 -15.79 -39.39 -1.69
CA SER A 226 -16.92 -40.02 -0.95
C SER A 226 -18.12 -40.31 -1.84
N PHE A 227 -18.35 -39.49 -2.88
CA PHE A 227 -19.41 -39.71 -3.88
C PHE A 227 -19.06 -40.83 -4.86
N LEU A 228 -17.78 -41.00 -5.21
CA LEU A 228 -17.33 -42.02 -6.16
C LEU A 228 -17.26 -43.45 -5.55
N LYS A 229 -17.21 -43.56 -4.21
CA LYS A 229 -17.19 -44.84 -3.49
C LYS A 229 -18.58 -45.44 -3.27
N LYS A 230 -19.65 -44.78 -3.65
CA LYS A 230 -21.05 -45.27 -3.61
C LYS A 230 -21.47 -45.86 -4.93
#